data_32afd7ff079b96c36ffe5b7af708566e
#
_entry.id   32afd7ff079b96c36ffe5b7af708566e
#
_cell.length_a   1.000
_cell.length_b   1.000
_cell.length_c   1.000
_cell.angle_alpha   90.00
_cell.angle_beta   90.00
_cell.angle_gamma   90.00
#
_symmetry.space_group_name_H-M   'P 1'
#
loop_
_entity.id
_entity.type
_entity.pdbx_description
1 polymer ?
#
loop_
_entity_poly.entity_id
_entity_poly.type
_entity_poly.pdbx_seq_one_letter_code
_entity_poly.pdbx_strand_id
1 'polypeptide(L)'
;MSWAQGQPAIEFGSGLDAQQQIHAAQALAKSVVSSGAPQWRAKGDQHRRYYFPAADAQMPYRLYVPTSWDGKSQLPLMVFLHGAGADENRYVDANDKQLIRLAEQHGYILVAPLGYSPMGAYGTPLRLPAVFGNRQAAAQQRAGVDAERRRILELSEKDVINVLEIVLHEYPVDRSSVFLTGHSMGSGGTWYLGAKYFQYWAAIAPISGPFVDELNYPWNNIRNMPIFMSEGTGAAPSLAGSRAMAAWMKERGFKLEYLEVAADHGGMVPLVLPRIFDFFDRCRKGLHP
;
A
#
# COMPACT_ATOMS: atom_id res chain seq x y z
N MET A 1 23.59 -3.13 -13.59
CA MET A 1 22.46 -2.38 -13.02
C MET A 1 21.75 -3.34 -12.08
N SER A 2 21.86 -3.15 -10.78
CA SER A 2 21.20 -4.03 -9.80
C SER A 2 19.77 -3.57 -9.62
N TRP A 3 18.85 -4.38 -10.06
CA TRP A 3 17.43 -4.26 -9.75
C TRP A 3 17.22 -4.72 -8.31
N ALA A 4 16.16 -4.26 -7.68
CA ALA A 4 15.76 -4.53 -6.31
C ALA A 4 16.70 -5.44 -5.51
N GLN A 5 17.48 -4.87 -4.65
CA GLN A 5 18.38 -5.66 -3.82
C GLN A 5 17.61 -6.23 -2.64
N GLY A 6 17.28 -7.50 -2.78
CA GLY A 6 16.81 -8.29 -1.65
C GLY A 6 17.95 -8.52 -0.67
N GLN A 7 17.59 -8.44 0.59
CA GLN A 7 18.39 -8.66 1.80
C GLN A 7 19.44 -9.77 1.70
N PRO A 8 20.49 -9.73 2.51
CA PRO A 8 20.74 -8.72 3.54
C PRO A 8 21.56 -7.57 3.01
N ALA A 9 21.08 -6.39 3.34
CA ALA A 9 21.67 -5.11 3.24
C ALA A 9 23.12 -5.04 2.72
N ILE A 10 23.25 -4.88 1.41
CA ILE A 10 24.32 -4.04 0.95
C ILE A 10 23.76 -2.61 1.06
N GLU A 11 24.06 -1.94 2.15
CA GLU A 11 23.79 -0.53 2.29
C GLU A 11 24.69 0.22 1.31
N PHE A 12 24.20 0.48 0.12
CA PHE A 12 24.86 1.38 -0.81
C PHE A 12 24.76 2.79 -0.23
N GLY A 13 25.89 3.33 0.19
CA GLY A 13 26.00 4.66 0.75
C GLY A 13 26.48 4.75 2.20
N SER A 14 26.66 3.65 2.92
CA SER A 14 27.19 3.64 4.29
C SER A 14 28.68 3.30 4.35
N GLY A 15 29.53 4.09 3.73
CA GLY A 15 30.98 4.04 3.97
C GLY A 15 31.76 2.83 3.44
N LEU A 16 31.15 1.94 2.70
CA LEU A 16 31.86 0.88 1.98
C LEU A 16 32.47 1.47 0.71
N ASP A 17 33.76 1.22 0.49
CA ASP A 17 34.37 1.64 -0.76
C ASP A 17 33.80 0.86 -1.98
N ALA A 18 34.03 1.37 -3.19
CA ALA A 18 33.50 0.77 -4.41
C ALA A 18 33.96 -0.67 -4.62
N GLN A 19 35.15 -1.05 -4.14
CA GLN A 19 35.68 -2.42 -4.22
C GLN A 19 34.91 -3.37 -3.31
N GLN A 20 34.63 -2.97 -2.09
CA GLN A 20 33.80 -3.76 -1.15
C GLN A 20 32.40 -3.98 -1.68
N GLN A 21 31.81 -2.96 -2.30
CA GLN A 21 30.49 -3.05 -2.94
C GLN A 21 30.50 -4.03 -4.12
N ILE A 22 31.52 -3.98 -4.96
CA ILE A 22 31.71 -4.92 -6.09
C ILE A 22 31.88 -6.35 -5.58
N HIS A 23 32.72 -6.58 -4.56
CA HIS A 23 32.92 -7.90 -3.99
C HIS A 23 31.65 -8.48 -3.35
N ALA A 24 30.87 -7.63 -2.66
CA ALA A 24 29.60 -8.04 -2.09
C ALA A 24 28.57 -8.40 -3.18
N ALA A 25 28.51 -7.64 -4.26
CA ALA A 25 27.65 -7.93 -5.40
C ALA A 25 28.07 -9.22 -6.14
N GLN A 26 29.37 -9.45 -6.29
CA GLN A 26 29.90 -10.69 -6.88
C GLN A 26 29.64 -11.92 -6.00
N ALA A 27 29.80 -11.80 -4.67
CA ALA A 27 29.47 -12.85 -3.72
C ALA A 27 27.99 -13.22 -3.77
N LEU A 28 27.11 -12.21 -3.82
CA LEU A 28 25.68 -12.41 -3.98
C LEU A 28 25.34 -13.11 -5.30
N ALA A 29 25.91 -12.66 -6.41
CA ALA A 29 25.72 -13.30 -7.72
C ALA A 29 26.19 -14.76 -7.74
N LYS A 30 27.33 -15.08 -7.12
CA LYS A 30 27.83 -16.45 -6.99
C LYS A 30 26.90 -17.33 -6.13
N SER A 31 26.37 -16.79 -5.03
CA SER A 31 25.45 -17.55 -4.17
C SER A 31 24.13 -17.86 -4.86
N VAL A 32 23.64 -16.95 -5.69
CA VAL A 32 22.45 -17.17 -6.54
C VAL A 32 22.68 -18.30 -7.53
N VAL A 33 23.84 -18.34 -8.17
CA VAL A 33 24.17 -19.40 -9.15
C VAL A 33 24.37 -20.76 -8.46
N SER A 34 24.91 -20.80 -7.24
CA SER A 34 25.24 -22.04 -6.54
C SER A 34 24.09 -22.68 -5.78
N SER A 35 23.11 -21.89 -5.31
CA SER A 35 22.01 -22.38 -4.46
C SER A 35 20.80 -22.91 -5.23
N GLY A 36 20.70 -22.62 -6.53
CA GLY A 36 19.52 -22.97 -7.35
C GLY A 36 18.21 -22.32 -6.91
N ALA A 37 18.18 -21.68 -5.74
CA ALA A 37 17.06 -20.90 -5.24
C ALA A 37 17.46 -19.43 -5.14
N PRO A 38 16.71 -18.52 -5.73
CA PRO A 38 17.02 -17.11 -5.66
C PRO A 38 16.98 -16.63 -4.21
N GLN A 39 18.10 -16.13 -3.67
CA GLN A 39 18.14 -15.57 -2.30
C GLN A 39 17.18 -14.38 -2.11
N TRP A 40 16.76 -13.74 -3.22
CA TRP A 40 15.75 -12.67 -3.18
C TRP A 40 14.34 -13.17 -2.85
N ARG A 41 14.08 -14.48 -2.86
CA ARG A 41 12.82 -15.07 -2.39
C ARG A 41 12.86 -15.45 -0.91
N ALA A 42 13.53 -14.65 -0.10
CA ALA A 42 13.57 -14.85 1.34
C ALA A 42 12.18 -14.76 1.95
N LYS A 43 11.94 -15.57 2.99
CA LYS A 43 10.72 -15.53 3.82
C LYS A 43 10.92 -14.62 5.02
N GLY A 44 9.83 -14.31 5.70
CA GLY A 44 9.81 -13.51 6.92
C GLY A 44 9.84 -12.02 6.64
N ASP A 45 10.22 -11.28 7.67
CA ASP A 45 10.18 -9.83 7.73
C ASP A 45 11.47 -9.21 7.18
N GLN A 46 11.36 -8.34 6.18
CA GLN A 46 12.49 -7.86 5.39
C GLN A 46 12.43 -6.35 5.21
N HIS A 47 13.53 -5.65 5.52
CA HIS A 47 13.75 -4.27 5.14
C HIS A 47 14.48 -4.26 3.81
N ARG A 48 13.86 -3.71 2.78
CA ARG A 48 14.40 -3.71 1.42
C ARG A 48 14.54 -2.31 0.86
N ARG A 49 15.39 -2.19 -0.15
CA ARG A 49 15.57 -0.95 -0.92
C ARG A 49 15.72 -1.29 -2.39
N TYR A 50 15.33 -0.36 -3.24
CA TYR A 50 15.60 -0.42 -4.68
C TYR A 50 16.03 0.94 -5.19
N TYR A 51 16.81 0.97 -6.26
CA TYR A 51 17.17 2.21 -6.91
C TYR A 51 16.01 2.71 -7.76
N PHE A 52 15.57 3.94 -7.49
CA PHE A 52 14.48 4.60 -8.19
C PHE A 52 15.05 5.65 -9.16
N PRO A 53 15.21 5.36 -10.48
CA PRO A 53 15.87 6.25 -11.41
C PRO A 53 15.24 7.64 -11.54
N ALA A 54 13.91 7.73 -11.50
CA ALA A 54 13.20 9.01 -11.63
C ALA A 54 13.46 9.99 -10.46
N ALA A 55 13.87 9.46 -9.30
CA ALA A 55 14.21 10.24 -8.11
C ALA A 55 15.72 10.31 -7.86
N ASP A 56 16.53 9.52 -8.61
CA ASP A 56 17.96 9.30 -8.36
C ASP A 56 18.25 8.95 -6.89
N ALA A 57 17.47 8.01 -6.34
CA ALA A 57 17.51 7.69 -4.92
C ALA A 57 17.28 6.20 -4.64
N GLN A 58 17.79 5.73 -3.51
CA GLN A 58 17.46 4.42 -2.94
C GLN A 58 16.17 4.54 -2.13
N MET A 59 15.12 3.87 -2.58
CA MET A 59 13.81 3.90 -1.94
C MET A 59 13.58 2.68 -1.06
N PRO A 60 13.29 2.87 0.24
CA PRO A 60 13.00 1.77 1.13
C PRO A 60 11.58 1.26 0.98
N TYR A 61 11.39 -0.02 1.26
CA TYR A 61 10.10 -0.65 1.46
C TYR A 61 10.21 -1.82 2.45
N ARG A 62 9.12 -2.10 3.16
CA ARG A 62 9.03 -3.28 4.01
C ARG A 62 8.32 -4.39 3.26
N LEU A 63 8.87 -5.59 3.35
CA LEU A 63 8.27 -6.78 2.76
C LEU A 63 8.17 -7.89 3.81
N TYR A 64 7.01 -8.52 3.88
CA TYR A 64 6.83 -9.74 4.63
C TYR A 64 6.37 -10.86 3.72
N VAL A 65 7.00 -12.01 3.84
CA VAL A 65 6.62 -13.24 3.12
C VAL A 65 6.35 -14.33 4.15
N PRO A 66 5.20 -15.02 4.13
CA PRO A 66 4.86 -16.03 5.12
C PRO A 66 5.99 -17.04 5.33
N THR A 67 6.33 -17.29 6.61
CA THR A 67 7.38 -18.26 6.95
C THR A 67 6.94 -19.69 6.62
N SER A 68 5.64 -19.94 6.65
CA SER A 68 4.98 -21.19 6.28
C SER A 68 4.93 -21.46 4.78
N TRP A 69 5.26 -20.49 3.93
CA TRP A 69 5.22 -20.66 2.48
C TRP A 69 6.14 -21.79 1.99
N ASP A 70 5.67 -22.62 1.08
CA ASP A 70 6.40 -23.78 0.54
C ASP A 70 7.48 -23.41 -0.52
N GLY A 71 7.60 -22.13 -0.86
CA GLY A 71 8.53 -21.64 -1.89
C GLY A 71 8.05 -21.79 -3.33
N LYS A 72 6.84 -22.32 -3.57
CA LYS A 72 6.30 -22.66 -4.91
C LYS A 72 4.88 -22.17 -5.15
N SER A 73 3.97 -22.37 -4.18
CA SER A 73 2.56 -21.99 -4.32
C SER A 73 2.42 -20.48 -4.53
N GLN A 74 1.41 -20.11 -5.32
CA GLN A 74 1.05 -18.69 -5.46
C GLN A 74 0.45 -18.17 -4.17
N LEU A 75 0.85 -16.96 -3.78
CA LEU A 75 0.36 -16.28 -2.60
C LEU A 75 -0.42 -15.02 -2.97
N PRO A 76 -1.44 -14.64 -2.18
CA PRO A 76 -2.07 -13.33 -2.30
C PRO A 76 -1.10 -12.24 -1.84
N LEU A 77 -1.28 -11.03 -2.35
CA LEU A 77 -0.46 -9.87 -2.02
C LEU A 77 -1.33 -8.75 -1.45
N MET A 78 -0.93 -8.20 -0.31
CA MET A 78 -1.49 -6.97 0.25
C MET A 78 -0.46 -5.84 0.18
N VAL A 79 -0.84 -4.72 -0.43
CA VAL A 79 -0.09 -3.46 -0.38
C VAL A 79 -0.69 -2.57 0.70
N PHE A 80 0.12 -2.13 1.67
CA PHE A 80 -0.30 -1.27 2.77
C PHE A 80 0.33 0.12 2.66
N LEU A 81 -0.49 1.17 2.61
CA LEU A 81 -0.07 2.56 2.51
C LEU A 81 -0.18 3.27 3.87
N HIS A 82 0.93 3.82 4.35
CA HIS A 82 0.99 4.51 5.65
C HIS A 82 0.28 5.88 5.64
N GLY A 83 0.01 6.41 6.83
CA GLY A 83 -0.52 7.76 7.03
C GLY A 83 0.54 8.85 6.91
N ALA A 84 0.11 10.12 6.83
CA ALA A 84 1.01 11.28 6.72
C ALA A 84 2.05 11.33 7.84
N GLY A 85 3.31 11.59 7.47
CA GLY A 85 4.43 11.68 8.40
C GLY A 85 4.96 10.34 8.93
N ALA A 86 4.41 9.22 8.48
CA ALA A 86 4.93 7.88 8.77
C ALA A 86 5.85 7.39 7.64
N ASP A 87 6.34 6.18 7.78
CA ASP A 87 7.20 5.50 6.82
C ASP A 87 6.72 4.05 6.59
N GLU A 88 7.47 3.28 5.83
CA GLU A 88 7.20 1.88 5.50
C GLU A 88 7.20 0.95 6.72
N ASN A 89 7.75 1.37 7.85
CA ASN A 89 7.89 0.56 9.07
C ASN A 89 6.75 0.81 10.07
N ARG A 90 6.29 2.06 10.17
CA ARG A 90 5.41 2.53 11.25
C ARG A 90 4.22 1.62 11.55
N TYR A 91 3.49 1.19 10.53
CA TYR A 91 2.31 0.33 10.71
C TYR A 91 2.67 -1.15 10.80
N VAL A 92 3.76 -1.56 10.17
CA VAL A 92 4.25 -2.94 10.20
C VAL A 92 4.74 -3.30 11.60
N ASP A 93 5.44 -2.37 12.27
CA ASP A 93 5.96 -2.57 13.63
C ASP A 93 4.92 -2.28 14.73
N ALA A 94 3.81 -1.61 14.39
CA ALA A 94 2.79 -1.23 15.36
C ALA A 94 2.05 -2.44 15.96
N ASN A 95 1.54 -2.26 17.19
CA ASN A 95 0.69 -3.23 17.88
C ASN A 95 1.31 -4.64 17.90
N ASP A 96 2.58 -4.72 18.29
CA ASP A 96 3.34 -5.95 18.34
C ASP A 96 3.33 -6.67 16.99
N LYS A 97 3.65 -5.93 15.92
CA LYS A 97 3.67 -6.41 14.54
C LYS A 97 2.36 -7.08 14.07
N GLN A 98 1.23 -6.50 14.45
CA GLN A 98 -0.08 -7.09 14.14
C GLN A 98 -0.28 -7.35 12.64
N LEU A 99 0.18 -6.43 11.76
CA LEU A 99 0.10 -6.63 10.31
C LEU A 99 0.86 -7.89 9.85
N ILE A 100 2.07 -8.12 10.39
CA ILE A 100 2.85 -9.32 10.09
C ILE A 100 2.15 -10.58 10.61
N ARG A 101 1.65 -10.56 11.85
CA ARG A 101 0.93 -11.73 12.41
C ARG A 101 -0.30 -12.10 11.59
N LEU A 102 -1.06 -11.11 11.16
CA LEU A 102 -2.22 -11.34 10.29
C LEU A 102 -1.79 -11.83 8.90
N ALA A 103 -0.74 -11.24 8.32
CA ALA A 103 -0.21 -11.71 7.04
C ALA A 103 0.27 -13.17 7.10
N GLU A 104 0.97 -13.58 8.18
CA GLU A 104 1.33 -14.99 8.41
C GLU A 104 0.10 -15.87 8.54
N GLN A 105 -0.85 -15.49 9.40
CA GLN A 105 -2.06 -16.27 9.69
C GLN A 105 -2.92 -16.52 8.45
N HIS A 106 -3.06 -15.51 7.60
CA HIS A 106 -3.88 -15.57 6.37
C HIS A 106 -3.09 -16.00 5.12
N GLY A 107 -1.76 -16.12 5.22
CA GLY A 107 -0.90 -16.55 4.12
C GLY A 107 -0.68 -15.48 3.06
N TYR A 108 -0.58 -14.20 3.42
CA TYR A 108 -0.37 -13.08 2.51
C TYR A 108 1.09 -12.66 2.44
N ILE A 109 1.57 -12.35 1.25
CA ILE A 109 2.68 -11.41 1.12
C ILE A 109 2.15 -10.04 1.50
N LEU A 110 2.87 -9.32 2.38
CA LEU A 110 2.58 -7.95 2.76
C LEU A 110 3.72 -7.06 2.27
N VAL A 111 3.40 -5.98 1.57
CA VAL A 111 4.38 -4.97 1.19
C VAL A 111 3.91 -3.58 1.58
N ALA A 112 4.82 -2.79 2.18
CA ALA A 112 4.58 -1.41 2.56
C ALA A 112 5.68 -0.53 1.93
N PRO A 113 5.38 0.23 0.86
CA PRO A 113 6.29 1.21 0.27
C PRO A 113 6.35 2.48 1.12
N LEU A 114 7.48 3.21 1.04
CA LEU A 114 7.57 4.56 1.61
C LEU A 114 6.65 5.55 0.88
N GLY A 115 6.39 5.36 -0.41
CA GLY A 115 5.68 6.33 -1.23
C GLY A 115 6.53 7.57 -1.51
N TYR A 116 7.83 7.38 -1.81
CA TYR A 116 8.83 8.39 -2.09
C TYR A 116 9.15 9.32 -0.90
N SER A 117 8.15 9.69 -0.12
CA SER A 117 8.32 10.61 1.02
C SER A 117 7.22 10.37 2.05
N PRO A 118 7.49 10.61 3.35
CA PRO A 118 6.49 10.51 4.42
C PRO A 118 5.23 11.35 4.20
N MET A 119 5.31 12.35 3.30
CA MET A 119 4.20 13.23 2.91
C MET A 119 3.87 13.15 1.41
N GLY A 120 4.28 12.08 0.73
CA GLY A 120 4.16 11.90 -0.72
C GLY A 120 2.72 11.84 -1.23
N ALA A 121 1.80 11.30 -0.43
CA ALA A 121 0.36 11.23 -0.70
C ALA A 121 -0.04 10.36 -1.91
N TYR A 122 0.86 9.49 -2.38
CA TYR A 122 0.56 8.43 -3.35
C TYR A 122 -0.14 8.89 -4.64
N GLY A 123 0.14 10.11 -5.07
CA GLY A 123 -0.41 10.71 -6.28
C GLY A 123 -1.64 11.60 -6.07
N THR A 124 -2.33 11.55 -4.92
CA THR A 124 -3.48 12.41 -4.66
C THR A 124 -3.10 13.68 -3.91
N PRO A 125 -3.54 14.88 -4.34
CA PRO A 125 -3.34 16.10 -3.57
C PRO A 125 -4.35 16.24 -2.42
N LEU A 126 -5.38 15.38 -2.37
CA LEU A 126 -6.51 15.54 -1.47
C LEU A 126 -6.15 15.13 -0.02
N ARG A 127 -6.49 15.99 0.91
CA ARG A 127 -6.35 15.84 2.36
C ARG A 127 -7.46 16.63 3.06
N LEU A 128 -7.60 16.50 4.35
CA LEU A 128 -8.55 17.34 5.09
C LEU A 128 -8.37 18.83 4.73
N PRO A 129 -9.45 19.56 4.53
CA PRO A 129 -10.86 19.16 4.62
C PRO A 129 -11.49 18.65 3.32
N ALA A 130 -10.72 18.32 2.28
CA ALA A 130 -11.21 17.83 0.98
C ALA A 130 -11.65 16.35 1.07
N VAL A 131 -12.73 16.10 1.74
CA VAL A 131 -13.42 14.81 1.82
C VAL A 131 -14.63 14.79 0.91
N PHE A 132 -15.18 13.61 0.62
CA PHE A 132 -16.42 13.45 -0.13
C PHE A 132 -17.52 14.40 0.37
N GLY A 133 -18.18 15.09 -0.55
CA GLY A 133 -19.16 16.13 -0.26
C GLY A 133 -18.59 17.55 -0.13
N ASN A 134 -17.28 17.72 0.10
CA ASN A 134 -16.64 19.04 0.16
C ASN A 134 -15.95 19.39 -1.17
N ARG A 135 -16.74 19.67 -2.19
CA ARG A 135 -16.30 19.98 -3.57
C ARG A 135 -15.39 21.20 -3.64
N GLN A 136 -15.69 22.23 -2.84
CA GLN A 136 -14.90 23.45 -2.83
C GLN A 136 -13.47 23.19 -2.35
N ALA A 137 -13.31 22.49 -1.23
CA ALA A 137 -11.99 22.14 -0.73
C ALA A 137 -11.20 21.25 -1.71
N ALA A 138 -11.87 20.28 -2.34
CA ALA A 138 -11.24 19.43 -3.35
C ALA A 138 -10.75 20.23 -4.57
N ALA A 139 -11.57 21.16 -5.08
CA ALA A 139 -11.19 22.02 -6.20
C ALA A 139 -10.02 22.95 -5.83
N GLN A 140 -10.05 23.56 -4.64
CA GLN A 140 -8.96 24.42 -4.15
C GLN A 140 -7.63 23.67 -4.02
N GLN A 141 -7.66 22.46 -3.43
CA GLN A 141 -6.44 21.66 -3.26
C GLN A 141 -5.83 21.23 -4.58
N ARG A 142 -6.67 20.87 -5.56
CA ARG A 142 -6.17 20.57 -6.91
C ARG A 142 -5.57 21.78 -7.62
N ALA A 143 -6.26 22.92 -7.54
CA ALA A 143 -5.78 24.18 -8.14
C ALA A 143 -4.48 24.68 -7.49
N GLY A 144 -4.26 24.39 -6.20
CA GLY A 144 -3.07 24.77 -5.44
C GLY A 144 -1.85 23.85 -5.63
N VAL A 145 -1.90 22.89 -6.54
CA VAL A 145 -0.76 21.99 -6.82
C VAL A 145 0.25 22.72 -7.74
N ASP A 146 1.34 23.21 -7.15
CA ASP A 146 2.48 23.76 -7.88
C ASP A 146 3.33 22.66 -8.57
N ALA A 147 4.37 23.07 -9.28
CA ALA A 147 5.24 22.14 -10.01
C ALA A 147 6.02 21.19 -9.09
N GLU A 148 6.50 21.69 -7.95
CA GLU A 148 7.24 20.89 -6.98
C GLU A 148 6.33 19.83 -6.33
N ARG A 149 5.15 20.24 -5.86
CA ARG A 149 4.17 19.32 -5.28
C ARG A 149 3.70 18.29 -6.30
N ARG A 150 3.51 18.68 -7.55
CA ARG A 150 3.16 17.76 -8.64
C ARG A 150 4.22 16.69 -8.82
N ARG A 151 5.49 17.08 -8.84
CA ARG A 151 6.61 16.14 -8.93
C ARG A 151 6.62 15.15 -7.77
N ILE A 152 6.43 15.63 -6.52
CA ILE A 152 6.35 14.76 -5.33
C ILE A 152 5.21 13.75 -5.47
N LEU A 153 4.02 14.20 -5.89
CA LEU A 153 2.86 13.33 -6.10
C LEU A 153 3.15 12.24 -7.14
N GLU A 154 3.74 12.61 -8.27
CA GLU A 154 4.11 11.68 -9.35
C GLU A 154 5.16 10.66 -8.90
N LEU A 155 6.19 11.09 -8.17
CA LEU A 155 7.20 10.18 -7.64
C LEU A 155 6.62 9.25 -6.58
N SER A 156 5.73 9.76 -5.71
CA SER A 156 5.06 8.97 -4.69
C SER A 156 4.16 7.89 -5.28
N GLU A 157 3.41 8.21 -6.32
CA GLU A 157 2.63 7.26 -7.09
C GLU A 157 3.51 6.18 -7.73
N LYS A 158 4.56 6.62 -8.43
CA LYS A 158 5.49 5.71 -9.12
C LYS A 158 6.22 4.77 -8.17
N ASP A 159 6.60 5.25 -6.98
CA ASP A 159 7.26 4.42 -5.97
C ASP A 159 6.39 3.22 -5.57
N VAL A 160 5.09 3.44 -5.31
CA VAL A 160 4.16 2.36 -4.99
C VAL A 160 4.07 1.33 -6.12
N ILE A 161 3.93 1.80 -7.35
CA ILE A 161 3.82 0.90 -8.51
C ILE A 161 5.13 0.16 -8.77
N ASN A 162 6.29 0.80 -8.62
CA ASN A 162 7.57 0.14 -8.74
C ASN A 162 7.73 -0.99 -7.71
N VAL A 163 7.40 -0.71 -6.44
CA VAL A 163 7.47 -1.72 -5.37
C VAL A 163 6.49 -2.88 -5.64
N LEU A 164 5.27 -2.57 -6.08
CA LEU A 164 4.30 -3.58 -6.51
C LEU A 164 4.89 -4.49 -7.61
N GLU A 165 5.41 -3.90 -8.69
CA GLU A 165 5.97 -4.66 -9.82
C GLU A 165 7.20 -5.48 -9.42
N ILE A 166 8.06 -4.97 -8.53
CA ILE A 166 9.20 -5.72 -7.97
C ILE A 166 8.69 -7.00 -7.30
N VAL A 167 7.71 -6.89 -6.41
CA VAL A 167 7.17 -8.06 -5.67
C VAL A 167 6.46 -9.03 -6.62
N LEU A 168 5.67 -8.51 -7.57
CA LEU A 168 5.00 -9.32 -8.59
C LEU A 168 5.96 -10.07 -9.53
N HIS A 169 7.17 -9.56 -9.69
CA HIS A 169 8.21 -10.20 -10.50
C HIS A 169 9.04 -11.22 -9.70
N GLU A 170 9.33 -10.90 -8.44
CA GLU A 170 10.19 -11.74 -7.60
C GLU A 170 9.48 -12.96 -7.02
N TYR A 171 8.19 -12.82 -6.66
CA TYR A 171 7.42 -13.88 -6.00
C TYR A 171 6.29 -14.40 -6.88
N PRO A 172 5.89 -15.66 -6.73
CA PRO A 172 4.73 -16.22 -7.42
C PRO A 172 3.44 -15.69 -6.77
N VAL A 173 3.07 -14.47 -7.09
CA VAL A 173 1.84 -13.84 -6.62
C VAL A 173 0.65 -14.34 -7.45
N ASP A 174 -0.44 -14.70 -6.80
CA ASP A 174 -1.73 -14.86 -7.45
C ASP A 174 -2.24 -13.49 -7.92
N ARG A 175 -2.14 -13.22 -9.20
CA ARG A 175 -2.52 -11.94 -9.83
C ARG A 175 -4.00 -11.60 -9.66
N SER A 176 -4.84 -12.58 -9.38
CA SER A 176 -6.26 -12.38 -9.08
C SER A 176 -6.53 -12.05 -7.60
N SER A 177 -5.48 -12.04 -6.76
CA SER A 177 -5.56 -11.86 -5.32
C SER A 177 -4.54 -10.79 -4.86
N VAL A 178 -4.52 -9.65 -5.55
CA VAL A 178 -3.71 -8.47 -5.19
C VAL A 178 -4.63 -7.40 -4.61
N PHE A 179 -4.32 -6.94 -3.41
CA PHE A 179 -5.17 -6.07 -2.61
C PHE A 179 -4.45 -4.79 -2.18
N LEU A 180 -5.19 -3.69 -2.07
CA LEU A 180 -4.67 -2.40 -1.66
C LEU A 180 -5.42 -1.88 -0.44
N THR A 181 -4.68 -1.46 0.59
CA THR A 181 -5.24 -0.81 1.79
C THR A 181 -4.30 0.29 2.28
N GLY A 182 -4.81 1.19 3.08
CA GLY A 182 -4.00 2.25 3.67
C GLY A 182 -4.81 3.15 4.58
N HIS A 183 -4.11 3.79 5.52
CA HIS A 183 -4.73 4.62 6.55
C HIS A 183 -4.50 6.12 6.30
N SER A 184 -5.52 6.95 6.53
CA SER A 184 -5.41 8.41 6.48
C SER A 184 -4.93 8.90 5.10
N MET A 185 -3.74 9.50 5.01
CA MET A 185 -3.10 9.79 3.71
C MET A 185 -3.05 8.54 2.81
N GLY A 186 -2.77 7.37 3.39
CA GLY A 186 -2.80 6.09 2.69
C GLY A 186 -4.22 5.68 2.25
N SER A 187 -5.29 6.11 2.95
CA SER A 187 -6.66 5.96 2.47
C SER A 187 -6.89 6.76 1.18
N GLY A 188 -6.40 8.02 1.14
CA GLY A 188 -6.40 8.82 -0.09
C GLY A 188 -5.65 8.13 -1.23
N GLY A 189 -4.47 7.59 -0.93
CA GLY A 189 -3.70 6.76 -1.88
C GLY A 189 -4.46 5.52 -2.33
N THR A 190 -5.16 4.84 -1.41
CA THR A 190 -5.98 3.66 -1.73
C THR A 190 -7.11 4.00 -2.69
N TRP A 191 -7.82 5.10 -2.46
CA TRP A 191 -8.83 5.58 -3.42
C TRP A 191 -8.21 5.95 -4.77
N TYR A 192 -7.14 6.73 -4.77
CA TYR A 192 -6.51 7.22 -6.00
C TYR A 192 -5.91 6.08 -6.84
N LEU A 193 -5.03 5.28 -6.25
CA LEU A 193 -4.37 4.17 -6.94
C LEU A 193 -5.35 3.03 -7.25
N GLY A 194 -6.33 2.81 -6.37
CA GLY A 194 -7.40 1.83 -6.58
C GLY A 194 -8.18 2.08 -7.85
N ALA A 195 -8.52 3.34 -8.12
CA ALA A 195 -9.25 3.70 -9.33
C ALA A 195 -8.36 3.88 -10.56
N LYS A 196 -7.16 4.46 -10.41
CA LYS A 196 -6.24 4.71 -11.52
C LYS A 196 -5.63 3.43 -12.08
N TYR A 197 -5.29 2.49 -11.21
CA TYR A 197 -4.66 1.21 -11.53
C TYR A 197 -5.57 0.03 -11.23
N PHE A 198 -6.87 0.19 -11.45
CA PHE A 198 -7.91 -0.78 -11.08
C PHE A 198 -7.65 -2.20 -11.60
N GLN A 199 -6.89 -2.35 -12.68
CA GLN A 199 -6.53 -3.64 -13.26
C GLN A 199 -5.61 -4.50 -12.39
N TYR A 200 -4.92 -3.92 -11.40
CA TYR A 200 -4.10 -4.68 -10.45
C TYR A 200 -4.90 -5.24 -9.28
N TRP A 201 -5.99 -4.58 -8.89
CA TRP A 201 -6.60 -4.78 -7.60
C TRP A 201 -7.83 -5.67 -7.66
N ALA A 202 -7.81 -6.79 -6.91
CA ALA A 202 -8.99 -7.62 -6.71
C ALA A 202 -10.02 -6.97 -5.77
N ALA A 203 -9.54 -6.19 -4.78
CA ALA A 203 -10.35 -5.37 -3.89
C ALA A 203 -9.49 -4.28 -3.24
N ILE A 204 -10.14 -3.25 -2.67
CA ILE A 204 -9.48 -2.19 -1.92
C ILE A 204 -10.12 -2.00 -0.55
N ALA A 205 -9.32 -1.56 0.45
CA ALA A 205 -9.80 -1.33 1.80
C ALA A 205 -9.26 0.00 2.38
N PRO A 206 -9.82 1.16 2.02
CA PRO A 206 -9.42 2.45 2.57
C PRO A 206 -9.82 2.58 4.06
N ILE A 207 -8.86 3.00 4.90
CA ILE A 207 -9.03 3.16 6.34
C ILE A 207 -8.99 4.65 6.68
N SER A 208 -10.09 5.22 7.14
CA SER A 208 -10.26 6.60 7.58
C SER A 208 -9.82 7.66 6.56
N GLY A 209 -10.79 8.22 5.89
CA GLY A 209 -10.64 9.34 4.97
C GLY A 209 -11.18 9.07 3.57
N PRO A 210 -12.38 9.58 3.25
CA PRO A 210 -12.96 9.53 1.91
C PRO A 210 -12.41 10.68 1.06
N PHE A 211 -11.08 10.67 0.83
CA PHE A 211 -10.37 11.72 0.08
C PHE A 211 -10.61 11.57 -1.42
N VAL A 212 -11.84 11.82 -1.83
CA VAL A 212 -12.31 11.68 -3.19
C VAL A 212 -12.97 12.98 -3.65
N ASP A 213 -12.57 13.45 -4.82
CA ASP A 213 -13.29 14.49 -5.52
C ASP A 213 -14.41 13.88 -6.36
N GLU A 214 -15.59 13.86 -5.82
CA GLU A 214 -16.74 13.15 -6.38
C GLU A 214 -17.05 13.47 -7.85
N LEU A 215 -16.73 14.68 -8.32
CA LEU A 215 -16.99 15.12 -9.69
C LEU A 215 -15.97 14.62 -10.72
N ASN A 216 -14.73 14.42 -10.27
CA ASN A 216 -13.60 14.07 -11.15
C ASN A 216 -13.02 12.68 -10.86
N TYR A 217 -13.63 11.95 -9.96
CA TYR A 217 -13.18 10.60 -9.63
C TYR A 217 -13.68 9.59 -10.67
N PRO A 218 -12.83 8.67 -11.15
CA PRO A 218 -13.20 7.72 -12.19
C PRO A 218 -14.00 6.53 -11.65
N TRP A 219 -15.22 6.79 -11.18
CA TRP A 219 -16.12 5.82 -10.53
C TRP A 219 -16.31 4.53 -11.32
N ASN A 220 -16.31 4.61 -12.65
CA ASN A 220 -16.52 3.44 -13.51
C ASN A 220 -15.42 2.39 -13.34
N ASN A 221 -14.18 2.81 -13.01
CA ASN A 221 -13.05 1.91 -12.84
C ASN A 221 -13.21 1.00 -11.61
N ILE A 222 -13.95 1.47 -10.60
CA ILE A 222 -14.17 0.70 -9.37
C ILE A 222 -15.61 0.21 -9.22
N ARG A 223 -16.43 0.33 -10.26
CA ARG A 223 -17.86 0.04 -10.22
C ARG A 223 -18.16 -1.38 -9.73
N ASN A 224 -17.38 -2.34 -10.17
CA ASN A 224 -17.55 -3.76 -9.87
C ASN A 224 -16.50 -4.30 -8.87
N MET A 225 -15.60 -3.43 -8.39
CA MET A 225 -14.56 -3.79 -7.44
C MET A 225 -15.15 -3.90 -6.03
N PRO A 226 -14.91 -4.98 -5.28
CA PRO A 226 -15.24 -5.04 -3.86
C PRO A 226 -14.45 -4.01 -3.05
N ILE A 227 -15.14 -3.29 -2.16
CA ILE A 227 -14.55 -2.21 -1.36
C ILE A 227 -14.96 -2.40 0.10
N PHE A 228 -13.97 -2.37 1.01
CA PHE A 228 -14.21 -2.33 2.45
C PHE A 228 -13.76 -0.97 2.99
N MET A 229 -14.69 -0.07 3.22
CA MET A 229 -14.41 1.26 3.78
C MET A 229 -14.62 1.25 5.29
N SER A 230 -13.69 1.80 6.05
CA SER A 230 -13.80 1.88 7.50
C SER A 230 -13.50 3.26 8.06
N GLU A 231 -14.17 3.63 9.16
CA GLU A 231 -14.00 4.91 9.83
C GLU A 231 -14.12 4.78 11.36
N GLY A 232 -13.36 5.63 12.08
CA GLY A 232 -13.50 5.79 13.52
C GLY A 232 -14.63 6.73 13.88
N THR A 233 -15.33 6.50 15.00
CA THR A 233 -16.41 7.40 15.48
C THR A 233 -15.95 8.38 16.55
N GLY A 234 -14.72 8.21 17.08
CA GLY A 234 -14.13 9.10 18.08
C GLY A 234 -13.20 10.12 17.42
N ALA A 235 -13.52 11.43 17.52
CA ALA A 235 -12.69 12.53 17.02
C ALA A 235 -12.19 12.34 15.57
N ALA A 236 -13.07 11.91 14.67
CA ALA A 236 -12.77 11.63 13.27
C ALA A 236 -13.35 12.73 12.37
N PRO A 237 -12.54 13.72 11.94
CA PRO A 237 -13.03 14.85 11.14
C PRO A 237 -13.53 14.43 9.74
N SER A 238 -13.20 13.22 9.29
CA SER A 238 -13.67 12.63 8.03
C SER A 238 -14.98 11.86 8.15
N LEU A 239 -15.49 11.59 9.37
CA LEU A 239 -16.64 10.71 9.61
C LEU A 239 -17.91 11.10 8.82
N ALA A 240 -18.24 12.39 8.81
CA ALA A 240 -19.42 12.85 8.05
C ALA A 240 -19.29 12.59 6.55
N GLY A 241 -18.11 12.83 5.99
CA GLY A 241 -17.81 12.53 4.58
C GLY A 241 -17.82 11.03 4.30
N SER A 242 -17.31 10.21 5.22
CA SER A 242 -17.32 8.74 5.09
C SER A 242 -18.76 8.20 5.07
N ARG A 243 -19.62 8.67 5.96
CA ARG A 243 -21.05 8.31 5.99
C ARG A 243 -21.77 8.73 4.71
N ALA A 244 -21.54 9.97 4.27
CA ALA A 244 -22.14 10.48 3.03
C ALA A 244 -21.70 9.66 1.81
N MET A 245 -20.40 9.34 1.71
CA MET A 245 -19.85 8.53 0.61
C MET A 245 -20.39 7.10 0.64
N ALA A 246 -20.44 6.48 1.82
CA ALA A 246 -20.99 5.13 1.96
C ALA A 246 -22.46 5.06 1.53
N ALA A 247 -23.28 6.00 1.97
CA ALA A 247 -24.68 6.09 1.56
C ALA A 247 -24.82 6.29 0.04
N TRP A 248 -24.04 7.22 -0.53
CA TRP A 248 -24.04 7.53 -1.96
C TRP A 248 -23.62 6.33 -2.81
N MET A 249 -22.60 5.59 -2.39
CA MET A 249 -22.12 4.39 -3.09
C MET A 249 -23.12 3.26 -2.99
N LYS A 250 -23.72 3.04 -1.82
CA LYS A 250 -24.72 1.99 -1.60
C LYS A 250 -25.98 2.23 -2.45
N GLU A 251 -26.49 3.46 -2.49
CA GLU A 251 -27.62 3.85 -3.33
C GLU A 251 -27.38 3.54 -4.82
N ARG A 252 -26.11 3.64 -5.25
CA ARG A 252 -25.69 3.37 -6.64
C ARG A 252 -25.24 1.94 -6.90
N GLY A 253 -25.39 1.05 -5.92
CA GLY A 253 -25.10 -0.38 -6.07
C GLY A 253 -23.63 -0.71 -6.25
N PHE A 254 -22.70 0.05 -5.63
CA PHE A 254 -21.32 -0.37 -5.49
C PHE A 254 -21.19 -1.56 -4.54
N LYS A 255 -20.22 -2.42 -4.76
CA LYS A 255 -19.90 -3.54 -3.88
C LYS A 255 -19.16 -3.04 -2.65
N LEU A 256 -19.88 -2.40 -1.73
CA LEU A 256 -19.31 -1.73 -0.56
C LEU A 256 -19.76 -2.40 0.74
N GLU A 257 -18.76 -2.78 1.54
CA GLU A 257 -18.92 -2.98 2.98
C GLU A 257 -18.42 -1.71 3.70
N TYR A 258 -19.21 -1.17 4.64
CA TYR A 258 -18.83 -0.01 5.44
C TYR A 258 -18.88 -0.36 6.93
N LEU A 259 -17.76 -0.12 7.64
CA LEU A 259 -17.61 -0.40 9.06
C LEU A 259 -17.23 0.88 9.83
N GLU A 260 -17.96 1.15 10.90
CA GLU A 260 -17.57 2.14 11.92
C GLU A 260 -17.09 1.41 13.19
N VAL A 261 -16.03 1.95 13.81
CA VAL A 261 -15.51 1.45 15.09
C VAL A 261 -15.42 2.57 16.12
N ALA A 262 -15.67 2.26 17.38
CA ALA A 262 -15.63 3.20 18.52
C ALA A 262 -14.17 3.51 18.90
N ALA A 263 -13.44 4.23 18.06
CA ALA A 263 -12.06 4.62 18.27
C ALA A 263 -11.77 5.96 17.56
N ASP A 264 -10.69 6.60 17.96
CA ASP A 264 -10.16 7.78 17.27
C ASP A 264 -9.46 7.40 15.96
N HIS A 265 -8.95 8.42 15.26
CA HIS A 265 -8.32 8.29 13.94
C HIS A 265 -7.19 7.24 13.90
N GLY A 266 -6.33 7.18 14.91
CA GLY A 266 -5.23 6.21 14.97
C GLY A 266 -5.61 4.88 15.60
N GLY A 267 -6.39 4.93 16.69
CA GLY A 267 -6.81 3.76 17.45
C GLY A 267 -7.75 2.80 16.69
N MET A 268 -8.36 3.26 15.60
CA MET A 268 -9.19 2.40 14.77
C MET A 268 -8.41 1.36 13.98
N VAL A 269 -7.15 1.65 13.62
CA VAL A 269 -6.37 0.79 12.72
C VAL A 269 -6.26 -0.65 13.22
N PRO A 270 -5.80 -0.93 14.46
CA PRO A 270 -5.70 -2.30 14.96
C PRO A 270 -7.05 -3.02 15.05
N LEU A 271 -8.16 -2.29 15.18
CA LEU A 271 -9.50 -2.86 15.27
C LEU A 271 -10.05 -3.30 13.91
N VAL A 272 -9.68 -2.60 12.83
CA VAL A 272 -10.20 -2.90 11.49
C VAL A 272 -9.31 -3.86 10.70
N LEU A 273 -8.01 -3.97 11.01
CA LEU A 273 -7.09 -4.84 10.28
C LEU A 273 -7.56 -6.30 10.18
N PRO A 274 -8.01 -6.99 11.26
CA PRO A 274 -8.52 -8.36 11.14
C PRO A 274 -9.72 -8.46 10.19
N ARG A 275 -10.61 -7.45 10.21
CA ARG A 275 -11.78 -7.39 9.33
C ARG A 275 -11.41 -7.20 7.86
N ILE A 276 -10.33 -6.47 7.58
CA ILE A 276 -9.79 -6.27 6.22
C ILE A 276 -9.23 -7.59 5.68
N PHE A 277 -8.47 -8.34 6.49
CA PHE A 277 -7.97 -9.66 6.07
C PHE A 277 -9.12 -10.64 5.80
N ASP A 278 -10.12 -10.71 6.71
CA ASP A 278 -11.32 -11.52 6.50
C ASP A 278 -12.07 -11.13 5.22
N PHE A 279 -12.18 -9.83 4.94
CA PHE A 279 -12.81 -9.33 3.72
C PHE A 279 -12.02 -9.74 2.47
N PHE A 280 -10.71 -9.57 2.45
CA PHE A 280 -9.87 -9.97 1.33
C PHE A 280 -9.89 -11.50 1.10
N ASP A 281 -9.95 -12.29 2.16
CA ASP A 281 -10.12 -13.74 2.06
C ASP A 281 -11.46 -14.13 1.40
N ARG A 282 -12.54 -13.41 1.71
CA ARG A 282 -13.83 -13.62 1.03
C ARG A 282 -13.73 -13.26 -0.45
N CYS A 283 -13.06 -12.16 -0.80
CA CYS A 283 -12.86 -11.75 -2.19
C CYS A 283 -12.10 -12.83 -2.99
N ARG A 284 -11.05 -13.43 -2.44
CA ARG A 284 -10.32 -14.55 -3.07
C ARG A 284 -11.20 -15.75 -3.37
N LYS A 285 -12.20 -16.00 -2.53
CA LYS A 285 -13.16 -17.12 -2.67
C LYS A 285 -14.36 -16.75 -3.54
N GLY A 286 -14.43 -15.53 -4.09
CA GLY A 286 -15.60 -15.02 -4.79
C GLY A 286 -16.83 -14.78 -3.89
N LEU A 287 -16.64 -14.72 -2.58
CA LEU A 287 -17.69 -14.53 -1.57
C LEU A 287 -17.75 -13.06 -1.10
N HIS A 288 -17.79 -12.14 -2.04
CA HIS A 288 -17.92 -10.70 -1.77
C HIS A 288 -19.37 -10.24 -2.03
N PRO A 289 -19.81 -9.10 -1.47
CA PRO A 289 -21.16 -8.55 -1.69
C PRO A 289 -21.44 -8.15 -3.12
#